data_c9f953c529077cc201b90348a3b5f2cf
#
_entry.id   c9f953c529077cc201b90348a3b5f2cf
#
_cell.length_a   1.000
_cell.length_b   1.000
_cell.length_c   1.000
_cell.angle_alpha   90.00
_cell.angle_beta   90.00
_cell.angle_gamma   90.00
#
_symmetry.space_group_name_H-M   'P 1'
#
loop_
_entity.id
_entity.type
_entity.pdbx_description
1 polymer ?
#
loop_
_entity_poly.entity_id
_entity_poly.type
_entity_poly.pdbx_seq_one_letter_code
_entity_poly.pdbx_strand_id
1 'polypeptide(L)'
;MFENITAAPADPILGLADLFRADERPGNINHGIGVYKDETGKTPVLTSVKKAEQYLLENETTKNYLGIDGIPEFGRCTQELLFGKGSALINDKRARTAQTPGGTGALRVAADFLAKNTSVKRVWVSNPSWPNHKSVFNSAGLEVREYAYYDAENHTLDFDALINSLNEAQAGDVVLFHGCCHNPTGIDPTLEQWQTLAQLSVEKGWLPLFDFAYQGFARGLEEDAEGLRAFAAMHKELIVASSYSKNFGLYNERVGACTLVAADSETVDRAFSQMKAAIRANYSNPPAHGASVVATILSNDALRAIWEQELTDMRQRIQRMRQLFVNTLQEKGANRDFSFIIKQNGMFSFSGLTKEQVLRLREEFGVYAVASGRVNVAGMTPDNMAPLCEAIVAVL
;
A
#
# COMPACT_ATOMS: atom_id res chain seq x y z
N MET A 1 24.59 21.80 -21.07
CA MET A 1 24.28 20.39 -20.73
C MET A 1 22.85 20.28 -20.24
N PHE A 2 22.42 21.03 -19.20
CA PHE A 2 21.06 20.96 -18.65
C PHE A 2 20.01 21.66 -19.53
N GLU A 3 20.39 22.59 -20.41
CA GLU A 3 19.52 23.30 -21.33
C GLU A 3 18.80 22.39 -22.33
N ASN A 4 19.30 21.17 -22.51
CA ASN A 4 18.70 20.15 -23.39
C ASN A 4 17.75 19.18 -22.66
N ILE A 5 17.58 19.34 -21.33
CA ILE A 5 16.71 18.50 -20.56
C ILE A 5 15.26 18.99 -20.67
N THR A 6 14.38 18.12 -21.14
CA THR A 6 12.94 18.41 -21.17
C THR A 6 12.33 18.25 -19.78
N ALA A 7 11.32 19.05 -19.46
CA ALA A 7 10.58 18.92 -18.21
C ALA A 7 9.87 17.57 -18.12
N ALA A 8 9.97 16.92 -16.96
CA ALA A 8 9.19 15.73 -16.69
C ALA A 8 7.69 16.07 -16.54
N PRO A 9 6.78 15.16 -16.95
CA PRO A 9 5.36 15.35 -16.69
C PRO A 9 5.10 15.37 -15.17
N ALA A 10 4.08 16.13 -14.76
CA ALA A 10 3.65 16.14 -13.36
C ALA A 10 3.15 14.75 -12.92
N ASP A 11 3.48 14.37 -11.70
CA ASP A 11 2.93 13.14 -11.10
C ASP A 11 1.41 13.24 -10.99
N PRO A 12 0.64 12.22 -11.39
CA PRO A 12 -0.82 12.28 -11.42
C PRO A 12 -1.49 12.42 -10.05
N ILE A 13 -0.78 12.10 -8.97
CA ILE A 13 -1.27 12.20 -7.60
C ILE A 13 -0.67 13.41 -6.88
N LEU A 14 0.67 13.51 -6.86
CA LEU A 14 1.38 14.59 -6.17
C LEU A 14 1.18 15.94 -6.87
N GLY A 15 1.16 15.97 -8.19
CA GLY A 15 0.84 17.18 -8.97
C GLY A 15 -0.56 17.72 -8.68
N LEU A 16 -1.53 16.86 -8.35
CA LEU A 16 -2.87 17.27 -7.96
C LEU A 16 -2.87 18.04 -6.62
N ALA A 17 -1.95 17.69 -5.71
CA ALA A 17 -1.79 18.39 -4.44
C ALA A 17 -1.27 19.83 -4.63
N ASP A 18 -0.42 20.06 -5.62
CA ASP A 18 0.08 21.39 -5.95
C ASP A 18 -1.04 22.26 -6.52
N LEU A 19 -1.86 21.69 -7.41
CA LEU A 19 -3.04 22.40 -7.95
C LEU A 19 -4.04 22.76 -6.84
N PHE A 20 -4.29 21.83 -5.91
CA PHE A 20 -5.18 22.09 -4.78
C PHE A 20 -4.67 23.22 -3.87
N ARG A 21 -3.35 23.24 -3.58
CA ARG A 21 -2.74 24.30 -2.77
C ARG A 21 -2.79 25.66 -3.43
N ALA A 22 -2.76 25.69 -4.75
CA ALA A 22 -2.85 26.93 -5.52
C ALA A 22 -4.30 27.43 -5.69
N ASP A 23 -5.31 26.64 -5.36
CA ASP A 23 -6.71 27.00 -5.48
C ASP A 23 -7.19 27.73 -4.21
N GLU A 24 -7.43 29.03 -4.32
CA GLU A 24 -7.85 29.90 -3.22
C GLU A 24 -9.39 29.89 -2.98
N ARG A 25 -10.15 29.06 -3.73
CA ARG A 25 -11.61 28.99 -3.55
C ARG A 25 -11.97 28.48 -2.15
N PRO A 26 -12.90 29.14 -1.43
CA PRO A 26 -13.36 28.64 -0.15
C PRO A 26 -14.15 27.34 -0.33
N GLY A 27 -13.91 26.39 0.58
CA GLY A 27 -14.64 25.12 0.58
C GLY A 27 -14.15 24.09 -0.43
N ASN A 28 -12.99 24.30 -1.07
CA ASN A 28 -12.36 23.27 -1.91
C ASN A 28 -12.05 21.99 -1.14
N ILE A 29 -12.14 20.83 -1.81
CA ILE A 29 -12.04 19.52 -1.19
C ILE A 29 -10.97 18.70 -1.92
N ASN A 30 -10.04 18.10 -1.18
CA ASN A 30 -9.01 17.24 -1.75
C ASN A 30 -9.20 15.77 -1.35
N HIS A 31 -9.55 14.94 -2.32
CA HIS A 31 -9.63 13.48 -2.24
C HIS A 31 -8.61 12.76 -3.11
N GLY A 32 -7.60 13.47 -3.64
CA GLY A 32 -6.53 12.89 -4.45
C GLY A 32 -5.42 12.25 -3.59
N ILE A 33 -5.10 12.84 -2.45
CA ILE A 33 -3.99 12.39 -1.59
C ILE A 33 -4.47 11.25 -0.68
N GLY A 34 -3.64 10.19 -0.63
CA GLY A 34 -3.91 8.99 0.18
C GLY A 34 -3.45 9.12 1.62
N VAL A 35 -4.08 9.99 2.40
CA VAL A 35 -3.87 10.11 3.85
C VAL A 35 -5.19 9.95 4.58
N TYR A 36 -5.12 9.36 5.78
CA TYR A 36 -6.23 9.30 6.70
C TYR A 36 -6.48 10.68 7.33
N LYS A 37 -7.74 11.04 7.48
CA LYS A 37 -8.17 12.24 8.23
C LYS A 37 -9.17 11.85 9.32
N ASP A 38 -9.07 12.53 10.44
CA ASP A 38 -10.04 12.43 11.54
C ASP A 38 -11.32 13.25 11.27
N GLU A 39 -12.21 13.31 12.24
CA GLU A 39 -13.48 14.05 12.14
C GLU A 39 -13.26 15.57 11.92
N THR A 40 -12.10 16.09 12.31
CA THR A 40 -11.73 17.51 12.11
C THR A 40 -11.03 17.78 10.77
N GLY A 41 -10.87 16.76 9.94
CA GLY A 41 -10.19 16.87 8.65
C GLY A 41 -8.65 16.92 8.74
N LYS A 42 -8.08 16.58 9.88
CA LYS A 42 -6.62 16.54 10.12
C LYS A 42 -6.09 15.12 10.08
N THR A 43 -4.85 14.96 9.68
CA THR A 43 -4.11 13.70 9.81
C THR A 43 -3.52 13.65 11.21
N PRO A 44 -4.03 12.78 12.10
CA PRO A 44 -3.60 12.75 13.50
C PRO A 44 -2.25 12.07 13.66
N VAL A 45 -1.52 12.45 14.69
CA VAL A 45 -0.44 11.62 15.25
C VAL A 45 -1.07 10.68 16.29
N LEU A 46 -0.89 9.37 16.11
CA LEU A 46 -1.48 8.38 17.01
C LEU A 46 -0.95 8.54 18.45
N THR A 47 -1.80 8.26 19.44
CA THR A 47 -1.40 8.28 20.85
C THR A 47 -0.27 7.28 21.15
N SER A 48 -0.35 6.08 20.56
CA SER A 48 0.72 5.07 20.65
C SER A 48 2.05 5.59 20.12
N VAL A 49 2.03 6.34 19.00
CA VAL A 49 3.22 6.98 18.43
C VAL A 49 3.79 8.01 19.38
N LYS A 50 2.97 8.91 19.94
CA LYS A 50 3.43 9.92 20.92
C LYS A 50 4.06 9.29 22.16
N LYS A 51 3.47 8.22 22.67
CA LYS A 51 4.02 7.47 23.81
C LYS A 51 5.35 6.80 23.47
N ALA A 52 5.50 6.24 22.28
CA ALA A 52 6.75 5.66 21.81
C ALA A 52 7.83 6.74 21.61
N GLU A 53 7.48 7.89 21.05
CA GLU A 53 8.41 9.05 20.93
C GLU A 53 8.88 9.54 22.30
N GLN A 54 7.99 9.63 23.29
CA GLN A 54 8.35 9.98 24.65
C GLN A 54 9.34 8.97 25.25
N TYR A 55 9.08 7.68 25.07
CA TYR A 55 10.00 6.63 25.49
C TYR A 55 11.39 6.78 24.86
N LEU A 56 11.42 7.04 23.54
CA LEU A 56 12.69 7.24 22.81
C LEU A 56 13.42 8.50 23.28
N LEU A 57 12.69 9.59 23.53
CA LEU A 57 13.28 10.82 24.07
C LEU A 57 14.01 10.58 25.39
N GLU A 58 13.45 9.74 26.26
CA GLU A 58 14.00 9.44 27.59
C GLU A 58 15.14 8.40 27.55
N ASN A 59 15.12 7.48 26.59
CA ASN A 59 15.97 6.28 26.60
C ASN A 59 16.99 6.21 25.46
N GLU A 60 16.82 6.98 24.38
CA GLU A 60 17.74 6.97 23.26
C GLU A 60 19.03 7.73 23.62
N THR A 61 20.19 7.08 23.50
CA THR A 61 21.48 7.63 23.92
C THR A 61 22.45 7.88 22.77
N THR A 62 22.09 7.52 21.53
CA THR A 62 22.99 7.65 20.38
C THR A 62 22.21 7.92 19.09
N LYS A 63 22.84 8.63 18.16
CA LYS A 63 22.40 8.82 16.78
C LYS A 63 23.37 8.16 15.78
N ASN A 64 24.08 7.12 16.20
CA ASN A 64 24.95 6.35 15.32
C ASN A 64 24.16 5.70 14.17
N TYR A 65 24.86 5.44 13.08
CA TYR A 65 24.28 4.71 11.95
C TYR A 65 23.74 3.35 12.36
N LEU A 66 22.60 2.98 11.81
CA LEU A 66 22.11 1.59 11.84
C LEU A 66 22.95 0.70 10.93
N GLY A 67 22.80 -0.61 11.08
CA GLY A 67 23.24 -1.57 10.06
C GLY A 67 22.52 -1.36 8.73
N ILE A 68 23.03 -1.95 7.66
CA ILE A 68 22.46 -1.84 6.31
C ILE A 68 20.99 -2.31 6.27
N ASP A 69 20.67 -3.35 7.02
CA ASP A 69 19.32 -3.93 7.14
C ASP A 69 18.45 -3.29 8.23
N GLY A 70 18.97 -2.30 8.96
CA GLY A 70 18.21 -1.54 9.94
C GLY A 70 18.13 -2.19 11.32
N ILE A 71 17.05 -1.91 12.04
CA ILE A 71 16.83 -2.35 13.42
C ILE A 71 16.40 -3.81 13.44
N PRO A 72 17.15 -4.73 14.11
CA PRO A 72 16.79 -6.15 14.15
C PRO A 72 15.40 -6.42 14.71
N GLU A 73 15.02 -5.73 15.78
CA GLU A 73 13.71 -5.85 16.43
C GLU A 73 12.55 -5.42 15.50
N PHE A 74 12.77 -4.37 14.69
CA PHE A 74 11.82 -3.94 13.66
C PHE A 74 11.59 -5.06 12.62
N GLY A 75 12.67 -5.71 12.17
CA GLY A 75 12.57 -6.84 11.23
C GLY A 75 11.81 -8.03 11.83
N ARG A 76 12.07 -8.38 13.08
CA ARG A 76 11.36 -9.44 13.81
C ARG A 76 9.86 -9.13 13.92
N CYS A 77 9.50 -7.94 14.36
CA CYS A 77 8.12 -7.52 14.48
C CYS A 77 7.40 -7.51 13.13
N THR A 78 8.07 -7.08 12.06
CA THR A 78 7.53 -7.12 10.70
C THR A 78 7.20 -8.55 10.27
N GLN A 79 8.10 -9.49 10.48
CA GLN A 79 7.85 -10.90 10.12
C GLN A 79 6.68 -11.49 10.90
N GLU A 80 6.55 -11.16 12.17
CA GLU A 80 5.40 -11.61 12.99
C GLU A 80 4.07 -11.05 12.50
N LEU A 81 4.02 -9.78 12.08
CA LEU A 81 2.81 -9.20 11.48
C LEU A 81 2.45 -9.85 10.15
N LEU A 82 3.43 -10.16 9.31
CA LEU A 82 3.23 -10.75 7.99
C LEU A 82 2.80 -12.22 8.08
N PHE A 83 3.57 -13.02 8.81
CA PHE A 83 3.46 -14.48 8.78
C PHE A 83 2.77 -15.09 10.00
N GLY A 84 2.55 -14.31 11.04
CA GLY A 84 2.02 -14.77 12.32
C GLY A 84 3.13 -15.15 13.31
N LYS A 85 2.88 -14.86 14.56
CA LYS A 85 3.77 -15.23 15.67
C LYS A 85 3.85 -16.76 15.75
N GLY A 86 5.05 -17.29 15.73
CA GLY A 86 5.28 -18.76 15.73
C GLY A 86 5.19 -19.44 14.36
N SER A 87 5.11 -18.68 13.27
CA SER A 87 5.16 -19.21 11.90
C SER A 87 6.39 -20.08 11.66
N ALA A 88 6.21 -21.19 10.92
CA ALA A 88 7.31 -22.05 10.50
C ALA A 88 8.38 -21.30 9.71
N LEU A 89 8.01 -20.32 8.88
CA LEU A 89 8.97 -19.49 8.14
C LEU A 89 9.95 -18.75 9.08
N ILE A 90 9.44 -18.27 10.22
CA ILE A 90 10.25 -17.58 11.23
C ILE A 90 11.10 -18.59 12.00
N ASN A 91 10.49 -19.67 12.46
CA ASN A 91 11.15 -20.70 13.27
C ASN A 91 12.27 -21.40 12.49
N ASP A 92 12.05 -21.68 11.21
CA ASP A 92 13.02 -22.31 10.30
C ASP A 92 14.02 -21.30 9.73
N LYS A 93 13.95 -20.03 10.15
CA LYS A 93 14.83 -18.94 9.72
C LYS A 93 14.87 -18.75 8.20
N ARG A 94 13.75 -18.94 7.54
CA ARG A 94 13.60 -18.81 6.09
C ARG A 94 13.29 -17.38 5.63
N ALA A 95 13.03 -16.45 6.53
CA ALA A 95 12.73 -15.05 6.24
C ALA A 95 13.84 -14.13 6.75
N ARG A 96 14.15 -13.08 5.95
CA ARG A 96 15.02 -11.96 6.34
C ARG A 96 14.37 -10.66 5.94
N THR A 97 14.48 -9.65 6.79
CA THR A 97 13.82 -8.37 6.61
C THR A 97 14.82 -7.23 6.69
N ALA A 98 14.81 -6.37 5.67
CA ALA A 98 15.52 -5.10 5.67
C ALA A 98 14.53 -3.95 5.88
N GLN A 99 14.84 -3.08 6.82
CA GLN A 99 14.17 -1.80 6.99
C GLN A 99 14.48 -0.90 5.80
N THR A 100 13.47 -0.22 5.25
CA THR A 100 13.60 0.63 4.08
C THR A 100 12.94 1.99 4.29
N PRO A 101 13.32 3.04 3.52
CA PRO A 101 12.66 4.33 3.55
C PRO A 101 11.28 4.26 2.88
N GLY A 102 10.28 3.75 3.62
CA GLY A 102 8.91 3.54 3.17
C GLY A 102 8.73 2.34 2.26
N GLY A 103 7.47 2.09 1.87
CA GLY A 103 7.11 1.00 0.95
C GLY A 103 7.70 1.17 -0.45
N THR A 104 7.81 2.40 -0.95
CA THR A 104 8.47 2.69 -2.23
C THR A 104 9.94 2.28 -2.19
N GLY A 105 10.64 2.58 -1.08
CA GLY A 105 12.00 2.11 -0.87
C GLY A 105 12.12 0.59 -0.88
N ALA A 106 11.15 -0.10 -0.26
CA ALA A 106 11.09 -1.57 -0.26
C ALA A 106 10.92 -2.14 -1.68
N LEU A 107 9.99 -1.59 -2.46
CA LEU A 107 9.77 -2.00 -3.85
C LEU A 107 11.00 -1.75 -4.72
N ARG A 108 11.67 -0.61 -4.55
CA ARG A 108 12.89 -0.29 -5.29
C ARG A 108 14.04 -1.22 -4.94
N VAL A 109 14.23 -1.51 -3.67
CA VAL A 109 15.24 -2.48 -3.21
C VAL A 109 14.97 -3.87 -3.78
N ALA A 110 13.71 -4.33 -3.76
CA ALA A 110 13.32 -5.60 -4.38
C ALA A 110 13.61 -5.60 -5.88
N ALA A 111 13.25 -4.54 -6.59
CA ALA A 111 13.47 -4.42 -8.04
C ALA A 111 14.96 -4.45 -8.39
N ASP A 112 15.80 -3.69 -7.71
CA ASP A 112 17.24 -3.65 -7.93
C ASP A 112 17.90 -5.00 -7.60
N PHE A 113 17.47 -5.66 -6.52
CA PHE A 113 17.92 -7.00 -6.15
C PHE A 113 17.60 -8.01 -7.25
N LEU A 114 16.34 -8.05 -7.70
CA LEU A 114 15.89 -8.98 -8.74
C LEU A 114 16.60 -8.75 -10.07
N ALA A 115 16.69 -7.51 -10.52
CA ALA A 115 17.33 -7.16 -11.79
C ALA A 115 18.81 -7.54 -11.83
N LYS A 116 19.52 -7.40 -10.70
CA LYS A 116 20.96 -7.65 -10.60
C LYS A 116 21.32 -9.11 -10.36
N ASN A 117 20.52 -9.84 -9.58
CA ASN A 117 20.95 -11.10 -8.97
C ASN A 117 20.16 -12.31 -9.46
N THR A 118 19.16 -12.10 -10.31
CA THR A 118 18.29 -13.17 -10.81
C THR A 118 18.12 -13.07 -12.33
N SER A 119 17.47 -14.07 -12.92
CA SER A 119 17.10 -14.06 -14.34
C SER A 119 15.79 -13.33 -14.64
N VAL A 120 15.15 -12.73 -13.62
CA VAL A 120 13.89 -11.98 -13.78
C VAL A 120 14.05 -10.87 -14.81
N LYS A 121 13.11 -10.81 -15.76
CA LYS A 121 13.03 -9.74 -16.77
C LYS A 121 11.71 -8.98 -16.72
N ARG A 122 10.65 -9.62 -16.22
CA ARG A 122 9.29 -9.09 -16.25
C ARG A 122 8.64 -9.11 -14.89
N VAL A 123 7.87 -8.03 -14.63
CA VAL A 123 7.00 -7.92 -13.46
C VAL A 123 5.59 -7.67 -13.96
N TRP A 124 4.65 -8.50 -13.53
CA TRP A 124 3.24 -8.37 -13.83
C TRP A 124 2.55 -7.60 -12.72
N VAL A 125 1.86 -6.53 -13.05
CA VAL A 125 1.07 -5.71 -12.11
C VAL A 125 -0.40 -5.73 -12.53
N SER A 126 -1.30 -5.51 -11.57
CA SER A 126 -2.73 -5.44 -11.89
C SER A 126 -3.07 -4.22 -12.75
N ASN A 127 -4.13 -4.34 -13.57
CA ASN A 127 -4.71 -3.23 -14.31
C ASN A 127 -6.15 -2.98 -13.80
N PRO A 128 -6.40 -1.87 -13.10
CA PRO A 128 -5.47 -0.82 -12.70
C PRO A 128 -4.56 -1.20 -11.53
N SER A 129 -3.54 -0.39 -11.29
CA SER A 129 -2.64 -0.49 -10.13
C SER A 129 -2.21 0.91 -9.67
N TRP A 130 -1.49 0.96 -8.56
CA TRP A 130 -0.83 2.19 -8.15
C TRP A 130 0.19 2.62 -9.22
N PRO A 131 0.06 3.84 -9.78
CA PRO A 131 0.85 4.23 -10.96
C PRO A 131 2.36 4.14 -10.78
N ASN A 132 2.85 4.33 -9.54
CA ASN A 132 4.29 4.29 -9.26
C ASN A 132 4.91 2.89 -9.37
N HIS A 133 4.12 1.82 -9.39
CA HIS A 133 4.64 0.46 -9.65
C HIS A 133 5.42 0.41 -10.95
N LYS A 134 4.86 0.93 -12.04
CA LYS A 134 5.54 0.96 -13.34
C LYS A 134 6.85 1.74 -13.29
N SER A 135 6.84 2.90 -12.65
CA SER A 135 8.02 3.76 -12.54
C SER A 135 9.16 3.08 -11.78
N VAL A 136 8.84 2.43 -10.65
CA VAL A 136 9.83 1.74 -9.81
C VAL A 136 10.51 0.60 -10.56
N PHE A 137 9.72 -0.30 -11.16
CA PHE A 137 10.28 -1.48 -11.83
C PHE A 137 10.98 -1.13 -13.14
N ASN A 138 10.42 -0.22 -13.96
CA ASN A 138 11.07 0.26 -15.17
C ASN A 138 12.41 0.94 -14.87
N SER A 139 12.49 1.71 -13.77
CA SER A 139 13.74 2.36 -13.34
C SER A 139 14.84 1.38 -12.94
N ALA A 140 14.47 0.16 -12.56
CA ALA A 140 15.41 -0.93 -12.28
C ALA A 140 15.77 -1.74 -13.55
N GLY A 141 15.19 -1.41 -14.70
CA GLY A 141 15.42 -2.12 -15.97
C GLY A 141 14.56 -3.37 -16.17
N LEU A 142 13.48 -3.52 -15.39
CA LEU A 142 12.52 -4.62 -15.53
C LEU A 142 11.35 -4.20 -16.41
N GLU A 143 10.93 -5.08 -17.32
CA GLU A 143 9.73 -4.88 -18.15
C GLU A 143 8.48 -5.03 -17.28
N VAL A 144 7.56 -4.06 -17.33
CA VAL A 144 6.29 -4.15 -16.62
C VAL A 144 5.19 -4.56 -17.60
N ARG A 145 4.46 -5.62 -17.25
CA ARG A 145 3.26 -6.08 -17.92
C ARG A 145 2.06 -5.99 -17.00
N GLU A 146 0.88 -6.03 -17.57
CA GLU A 146 -0.38 -5.90 -16.83
C GLU A 146 -1.20 -7.17 -16.94
N TYR A 147 -1.85 -7.55 -15.82
CA TYR A 147 -2.90 -8.54 -15.80
C TYR A 147 -4.25 -7.90 -15.49
N ALA A 148 -5.33 -8.43 -16.07
CA ALA A 148 -6.68 -7.94 -15.82
C ALA A 148 -7.06 -8.09 -14.34
N TYR A 149 -7.81 -7.13 -13.81
CA TYR A 149 -8.19 -7.12 -12.40
C TYR A 149 -9.61 -6.64 -12.17
N TYR A 150 -10.00 -5.52 -12.77
CA TYR A 150 -11.22 -4.80 -12.44
C TYR A 150 -12.27 -4.92 -13.55
N ASP A 151 -13.46 -5.36 -13.15
CA ASP A 151 -14.66 -5.28 -13.97
C ASP A 151 -15.35 -3.93 -13.72
N ALA A 152 -15.24 -3.01 -14.68
CA ALA A 152 -15.78 -1.66 -14.55
C ALA A 152 -17.31 -1.62 -14.68
N GLU A 153 -17.94 -2.62 -15.30
CA GLU A 153 -19.38 -2.68 -15.46
C GLU A 153 -20.07 -3.14 -14.17
N ASN A 154 -19.51 -4.16 -13.54
CA ASN A 154 -20.07 -4.74 -12.31
C ASN A 154 -19.41 -4.22 -11.02
N HIS A 155 -18.37 -3.40 -11.12
CA HIS A 155 -17.59 -2.88 -10.00
C HIS A 155 -17.03 -3.98 -9.08
N THR A 156 -16.53 -5.07 -9.68
CA THR A 156 -16.01 -6.25 -8.99
C THR A 156 -14.62 -6.64 -9.49
N LEU A 157 -14.00 -7.62 -8.82
CA LEU A 157 -12.85 -8.31 -9.35
C LEU A 157 -13.28 -9.20 -10.52
N ASP A 158 -12.67 -9.03 -11.68
CA ASP A 158 -12.79 -9.96 -12.79
C ASP A 158 -11.76 -11.09 -12.63
N PHE A 159 -12.12 -12.07 -11.82
CA PHE A 159 -11.20 -13.15 -11.46
C PHE A 159 -10.88 -14.05 -12.66
N ASP A 160 -11.82 -14.31 -13.54
CA ASP A 160 -11.61 -15.13 -14.73
C ASP A 160 -10.67 -14.44 -15.72
N ALA A 161 -10.87 -13.14 -15.98
CA ALA A 161 -9.96 -12.37 -16.81
C ALA A 161 -8.56 -12.24 -16.19
N LEU A 162 -8.47 -12.12 -14.86
CA LEU A 162 -7.22 -12.13 -14.13
C LEU A 162 -6.44 -13.41 -14.38
N ILE A 163 -7.06 -14.57 -14.17
CA ILE A 163 -6.44 -15.88 -14.41
C ILE A 163 -6.04 -16.01 -15.88
N ASN A 164 -6.93 -15.65 -16.80
CA ASN A 164 -6.66 -15.77 -18.25
C ASN A 164 -5.48 -14.91 -18.68
N SER A 165 -5.38 -13.67 -18.20
CA SER A 165 -4.26 -12.78 -18.54
C SER A 165 -2.94 -13.26 -17.94
N LEU A 166 -2.94 -13.79 -16.72
CA LEU A 166 -1.76 -14.35 -16.07
C LEU A 166 -1.28 -15.67 -16.70
N ASN A 167 -2.07 -16.33 -17.55
CA ASN A 167 -1.60 -17.46 -18.34
C ASN A 167 -0.46 -17.10 -19.32
N GLU A 168 -0.30 -15.82 -19.66
CA GLU A 168 0.82 -15.32 -20.46
C GLU A 168 2.12 -15.16 -19.65
N ALA A 169 2.04 -15.11 -18.32
CA ALA A 169 3.21 -15.03 -17.45
C ALA A 169 3.98 -16.36 -17.48
N GLN A 170 5.30 -16.25 -17.59
CA GLN A 170 6.21 -17.38 -17.70
C GLN A 170 6.84 -17.74 -16.36
N ALA A 171 7.37 -18.95 -16.27
CA ALA A 171 8.17 -19.37 -15.11
C ALA A 171 9.34 -18.40 -14.91
N GLY A 172 9.52 -17.94 -13.67
CA GLY A 172 10.52 -16.94 -13.30
C GLY A 172 10.08 -15.49 -13.47
N ASP A 173 8.90 -15.22 -14.04
CA ASP A 173 8.33 -13.87 -13.98
C ASP A 173 7.89 -13.55 -12.56
N VAL A 174 7.97 -12.28 -12.20
CA VAL A 174 7.40 -11.77 -10.94
C VAL A 174 5.94 -11.40 -11.15
N VAL A 175 5.07 -11.81 -10.24
CA VAL A 175 3.68 -11.33 -10.19
C VAL A 175 3.50 -10.53 -8.90
N LEU A 176 3.17 -9.25 -9.05
CA LEU A 176 2.91 -8.35 -7.94
C LEU A 176 1.45 -8.40 -7.56
N PHE A 177 1.17 -8.69 -6.30
CA PHE A 177 -0.15 -8.63 -5.69
C PHE A 177 -0.20 -7.53 -4.64
N HIS A 178 -1.36 -6.85 -4.53
CA HIS A 178 -1.64 -6.02 -3.36
C HIS A 178 -2.11 -6.93 -2.24
N GLY A 179 -1.46 -6.88 -1.08
CA GLY A 179 -1.76 -7.80 0.03
C GLY A 179 -3.18 -7.66 0.58
N CYS A 180 -3.69 -6.44 0.62
CA CYS A 180 -5.07 -6.08 0.94
C CYS A 180 -5.34 -4.64 0.49
N CYS A 181 -6.60 -4.22 0.50
CA CYS A 181 -7.02 -2.85 0.18
C CYS A 181 -6.45 -2.36 -1.15
N HIS A 182 -6.72 -3.12 -2.21
CA HIS A 182 -6.17 -2.85 -3.55
C HIS A 182 -6.29 -1.38 -3.95
N ASN A 183 -5.18 -0.77 -4.30
CA ASN A 183 -5.12 0.61 -4.78
C ASN A 183 -5.05 0.60 -6.33
N PRO A 184 -6.06 1.13 -7.05
CA PRO A 184 -7.06 2.12 -6.60
C PRO A 184 -8.47 1.57 -6.32
N THR A 185 -8.75 0.28 -6.53
CA THR A 185 -10.13 -0.22 -6.62
C THR A 185 -10.82 -0.45 -5.28
N GLY A 186 -10.05 -0.75 -4.22
CA GLY A 186 -10.61 -1.18 -2.94
C GLY A 186 -11.20 -2.60 -2.96
N ILE A 187 -10.97 -3.36 -4.03
CA ILE A 187 -11.52 -4.71 -4.22
C ILE A 187 -10.40 -5.72 -4.09
N ASP A 188 -10.57 -6.66 -3.17
CA ASP A 188 -9.59 -7.70 -2.88
C ASP A 188 -10.11 -9.09 -3.27
N PRO A 189 -9.24 -10.04 -3.64
CA PRO A 189 -9.63 -11.43 -3.79
C PRO A 189 -10.18 -12.00 -2.47
N THR A 190 -11.12 -12.94 -2.58
CA THR A 190 -11.54 -13.76 -1.43
C THR A 190 -10.43 -14.71 -1.01
N LEU A 191 -10.54 -15.31 0.19
CA LEU A 191 -9.56 -16.30 0.63
C LEU A 191 -9.46 -17.49 -0.34
N GLU A 192 -10.60 -17.96 -0.86
CA GLU A 192 -10.64 -19.03 -1.86
C GLU A 192 -9.93 -18.62 -3.16
N GLN A 193 -10.14 -17.40 -3.62
CA GLN A 193 -9.43 -16.86 -4.79
C GLN A 193 -7.92 -16.71 -4.52
N TRP A 194 -7.52 -16.28 -3.32
CA TRP A 194 -6.11 -16.25 -2.91
C TRP A 194 -5.47 -17.65 -2.93
N GLN A 195 -6.18 -18.66 -2.43
CA GLN A 195 -5.72 -20.06 -2.46
C GLN A 195 -5.55 -20.58 -3.89
N THR A 196 -6.51 -20.27 -4.77
CA THR A 196 -6.44 -20.60 -6.19
C THR A 196 -5.24 -19.93 -6.87
N LEU A 197 -5.02 -18.64 -6.60
CA LEU A 197 -3.84 -17.90 -7.12
C LEU A 197 -2.53 -18.47 -6.61
N ALA A 198 -2.46 -18.83 -5.33
CA ALA A 198 -1.26 -19.43 -4.73
C ALA A 198 -0.92 -20.78 -5.39
N GLN A 199 -1.94 -21.63 -5.62
CA GLN A 199 -1.77 -22.90 -6.31
C GLN A 199 -1.29 -22.67 -7.76
N LEU A 200 -1.94 -21.80 -8.50
CA LEU A 200 -1.57 -21.47 -9.88
C LEU A 200 -0.16 -20.89 -9.96
N SER A 201 0.22 -20.06 -9.03
CA SER A 201 1.55 -19.45 -8.94
C SER A 201 2.66 -20.49 -8.78
N VAL A 202 2.42 -21.53 -7.97
CA VAL A 202 3.36 -22.66 -7.82
C VAL A 202 3.45 -23.47 -9.13
N GLU A 203 2.31 -23.80 -9.73
CA GLU A 203 2.25 -24.58 -10.98
C GLU A 203 2.94 -23.88 -12.15
N LYS A 204 2.77 -22.56 -12.25
CA LYS A 204 3.36 -21.73 -13.31
C LYS A 204 4.81 -21.31 -13.03
N GLY A 205 5.27 -21.46 -11.80
CA GLY A 205 6.62 -21.08 -11.39
C GLY A 205 6.85 -19.56 -11.32
N TRP A 206 5.83 -18.79 -10.95
CA TRP A 206 5.98 -17.35 -10.71
C TRP A 206 6.68 -17.08 -9.38
N LEU A 207 7.37 -15.94 -9.30
CA LEU A 207 7.84 -15.37 -8.03
C LEU A 207 6.81 -14.37 -7.51
N PRO A 208 6.11 -14.67 -6.43
CA PRO A 208 5.17 -13.72 -5.83
C PRO A 208 5.91 -12.55 -5.17
N LEU A 209 5.44 -11.33 -5.44
CA LEU A 209 5.84 -10.12 -4.74
C LEU A 209 4.57 -9.44 -4.22
N PHE A 210 4.48 -9.27 -2.91
CA PHE A 210 3.35 -8.60 -2.27
C PHE A 210 3.71 -7.15 -1.93
N ASP A 211 2.91 -6.20 -2.41
CA ASP A 211 2.88 -4.84 -1.90
C ASP A 211 1.86 -4.78 -0.76
N PHE A 212 2.36 -4.53 0.45
CA PHE A 212 1.57 -4.64 1.67
C PHE A 212 1.58 -3.33 2.46
N ALA A 213 0.88 -2.33 1.93
CA ALA A 213 0.86 -0.97 2.46
C ALA A 213 -0.31 -0.67 3.42
N TYR A 214 -1.31 -1.57 3.52
CA TYR A 214 -2.59 -1.27 4.18
C TYR A 214 -3.02 -2.35 5.18
N GLN A 215 -2.10 -3.12 5.73
CA GLN A 215 -2.45 -4.16 6.72
C GLN A 215 -3.18 -3.56 7.92
N GLY A 216 -4.35 -4.10 8.22
CA GLY A 216 -5.25 -3.66 9.29
C GLY A 216 -6.40 -2.74 8.83
N PHE A 217 -6.43 -2.31 7.55
CA PHE A 217 -7.47 -1.41 7.06
C PHE A 217 -8.65 -2.09 6.36
N ALA A 218 -8.57 -3.38 6.03
CA ALA A 218 -9.71 -4.10 5.45
C ALA A 218 -10.59 -4.73 6.53
N ARG A 219 -10.11 -5.78 7.20
CA ARG A 219 -10.86 -6.55 8.20
C ARG A 219 -10.15 -6.60 9.55
N GLY A 220 -8.84 -6.65 9.57
CA GLY A 220 -7.99 -6.73 10.75
C GLY A 220 -6.56 -7.10 10.37
N LEU A 221 -5.64 -7.07 11.33
CA LEU A 221 -4.23 -7.38 11.08
C LEU A 221 -4.02 -8.82 10.58
N GLU A 222 -4.68 -9.77 11.21
CA GLU A 222 -4.55 -11.20 10.90
C GLU A 222 -5.29 -11.56 9.61
N GLU A 223 -6.53 -11.09 9.48
CA GLU A 223 -7.39 -11.36 8.33
C GLU A 223 -6.82 -10.75 7.04
N ASP A 224 -6.22 -9.58 7.12
CA ASP A 224 -5.63 -8.90 5.97
C ASP A 224 -4.35 -9.59 5.47
N ALA A 225 -3.73 -10.43 6.30
CA ALA A 225 -2.56 -11.23 5.92
C ALA A 225 -2.90 -12.62 5.38
N GLU A 226 -4.17 -13.03 5.36
CA GLU A 226 -4.57 -14.38 4.93
C GLU A 226 -4.12 -14.72 3.51
N GLY A 227 -4.23 -13.78 2.56
CA GLY A 227 -3.80 -13.96 1.18
C GLY A 227 -2.28 -14.19 1.08
N LEU A 228 -1.49 -13.37 1.74
CA LEU A 228 -0.04 -13.54 1.82
C LEU A 228 0.32 -14.89 2.47
N ARG A 229 -0.34 -15.26 3.54
CA ARG A 229 -0.08 -16.52 4.26
C ARG A 229 -0.47 -17.75 3.44
N ALA A 230 -1.50 -17.68 2.59
CA ALA A 230 -1.83 -18.73 1.64
C ALA A 230 -0.67 -19.00 0.66
N PHE A 231 -0.05 -17.94 0.14
CA PHE A 231 1.16 -18.06 -0.70
C PHE A 231 2.36 -18.57 0.10
N ALA A 232 2.59 -18.03 1.28
CA ALA A 232 3.72 -18.41 2.13
C ALA A 232 3.69 -19.88 2.55
N ALA A 233 2.52 -20.49 2.68
CA ALA A 233 2.34 -21.91 2.98
C ALA A 233 2.74 -22.82 1.80
N MET A 234 2.72 -22.33 0.57
CA MET A 234 2.92 -23.12 -0.65
C MET A 234 4.25 -22.83 -1.35
N HIS A 235 4.75 -21.60 -1.23
CA HIS A 235 5.95 -21.15 -1.93
C HIS A 235 7.22 -21.33 -1.12
N LYS A 236 8.28 -21.73 -1.83
CA LYS A 236 9.65 -21.73 -1.26
C LYS A 236 10.25 -20.32 -1.23
N GLU A 237 9.86 -19.47 -2.17
CA GLU A 237 10.41 -18.14 -2.36
C GLU A 237 9.28 -17.13 -2.57
N LEU A 238 9.35 -16.02 -1.90
CA LEU A 238 8.51 -14.84 -2.12
C LEU A 238 9.15 -13.57 -1.54
N ILE A 239 8.66 -12.42 -1.97
CA ILE A 239 9.11 -11.11 -1.49
C ILE A 239 7.89 -10.33 -0.98
N VAL A 240 8.06 -9.60 0.12
CA VAL A 240 7.04 -8.68 0.64
C VAL A 240 7.63 -7.30 0.81
N ALA A 241 7.01 -6.30 0.18
CA ALA A 241 7.28 -4.89 0.40
C ALA A 241 6.21 -4.31 1.32
N SER A 242 6.58 -4.02 2.56
CA SER A 242 5.67 -3.51 3.60
C SER A 242 5.83 -2.01 3.78
N SER A 243 4.76 -1.34 4.21
CA SER A 243 4.78 0.07 4.59
C SER A 243 4.04 0.28 5.91
N TYR A 244 4.60 1.14 6.74
CA TYR A 244 3.99 1.60 8.00
C TYR A 244 3.52 3.06 7.92
N SER A 245 3.48 3.62 6.71
CA SER A 245 3.01 4.99 6.49
C SER A 245 1.57 5.20 6.94
N LYS A 246 0.68 4.24 6.66
CA LYS A 246 -0.76 4.38 6.91
C LYS A 246 -1.18 3.82 8.26
N ASN A 247 -0.83 2.57 8.54
CA ASN A 247 -1.30 1.91 9.76
C ASN A 247 -0.66 2.43 11.07
N PHE A 248 0.43 3.20 10.97
CA PHE A 248 1.00 3.97 12.08
C PHE A 248 0.86 5.49 11.91
N GLY A 249 0.28 5.95 10.79
CA GLY A 249 0.19 7.38 10.50
C GLY A 249 1.55 8.08 10.37
N LEU A 250 2.58 7.36 9.94
CA LEU A 250 3.98 7.82 9.85
C LEU A 250 4.38 8.20 8.43
N TYR A 251 3.51 8.86 7.70
CA TYR A 251 3.67 9.16 6.26
C TYR A 251 5.00 9.83 5.92
N ASN A 252 5.42 10.81 6.70
CA ASN A 252 6.64 11.58 6.48
C ASN A 252 7.89 11.01 7.17
N GLU A 253 7.74 9.98 8.01
CA GLU A 253 8.87 9.31 8.66
C GLU A 253 9.53 8.25 7.77
N ARG A 254 8.90 7.90 6.64
CA ARG A 254 9.43 6.95 5.66
C ARG A 254 9.80 5.60 6.25
N VAL A 255 8.82 4.88 6.75
CA VAL A 255 9.01 3.57 7.41
C VAL A 255 8.41 2.45 6.57
N GLY A 256 9.24 1.54 6.12
CA GLY A 256 8.85 0.35 5.37
C GLY A 256 9.85 -0.78 5.57
N ALA A 257 9.59 -1.90 4.93
CA ALA A 257 10.42 -3.09 5.02
C ALA A 257 10.36 -3.91 3.73
N CYS A 258 11.49 -4.50 3.35
CA CYS A 258 11.56 -5.53 2.30
C CYS A 258 11.93 -6.86 2.94
N THR A 259 11.05 -7.84 2.83
CA THR A 259 11.22 -9.17 3.39
C THR A 259 11.43 -10.20 2.28
N LEU A 260 12.54 -10.93 2.35
CA LEU A 260 12.81 -12.10 1.50
C LEU A 260 12.43 -13.38 2.25
N VAL A 261 11.80 -14.30 1.52
CA VAL A 261 11.62 -15.69 1.95
C VAL A 261 12.30 -16.61 0.94
N ALA A 262 13.05 -17.60 1.42
CA ALA A 262 13.67 -18.61 0.59
C ALA A 262 13.42 -20.03 1.14
N ALA A 263 13.90 -21.03 0.42
CA ALA A 263 13.65 -22.43 0.74
C ALA A 263 14.24 -22.86 2.09
N ASP A 264 15.37 -22.27 2.47
CA ASP A 264 16.10 -22.55 3.71
C ASP A 264 16.89 -21.34 4.18
N SER A 265 17.44 -21.41 5.40
CA SER A 265 18.16 -20.29 6.02
C SER A 265 19.46 -19.93 5.30
N GLU A 266 20.18 -20.90 4.73
CA GLU A 266 21.42 -20.65 4.00
C GLU A 266 21.14 -19.90 2.70
N THR A 267 20.12 -20.32 1.96
CA THR A 267 19.71 -19.69 0.70
C THR A 267 19.22 -18.26 0.95
N VAL A 268 18.39 -18.03 1.97
CA VAL A 268 17.91 -16.67 2.28
C VAL A 268 19.04 -15.77 2.75
N ASP A 269 20.02 -16.27 3.49
CA ASP A 269 21.16 -15.47 3.92
C ASP A 269 22.03 -15.02 2.74
N ARG A 270 22.29 -15.91 1.77
CA ARG A 270 23.00 -15.55 0.53
C ARG A 270 22.23 -14.50 -0.28
N ALA A 271 20.95 -14.70 -0.51
CA ALA A 271 20.09 -13.74 -1.23
C ALA A 271 20.04 -12.40 -0.51
N PHE A 272 19.85 -12.41 0.80
CA PHE A 272 19.79 -11.22 1.63
C PHE A 272 21.10 -10.42 1.64
N SER A 273 22.24 -11.10 1.58
CA SER A 273 23.53 -10.42 1.44
C SER A 273 23.62 -9.57 0.17
N GLN A 274 23.06 -10.04 -0.93
CA GLN A 274 22.98 -9.29 -2.19
C GLN A 274 21.94 -8.16 -2.12
N MET A 275 20.82 -8.37 -1.42
CA MET A 275 19.87 -7.27 -1.15
C MET A 275 20.53 -6.17 -0.32
N LYS A 276 21.33 -6.50 0.68
CA LYS A 276 22.10 -5.52 1.45
C LYS A 276 23.11 -4.76 0.59
N ALA A 277 23.73 -5.42 -0.39
CA ALA A 277 24.60 -4.73 -1.35
C ALA A 277 23.83 -3.69 -2.20
N ALA A 278 22.61 -4.03 -2.63
CA ALA A 278 21.73 -3.09 -3.33
C ALA A 278 21.35 -1.88 -2.44
N ILE A 279 21.01 -2.13 -1.18
CA ILE A 279 20.73 -1.07 -0.19
C ILE A 279 21.95 -0.17 0.01
N ARG A 280 23.12 -0.76 0.20
CA ARG A 280 24.36 -0.03 0.42
C ARG A 280 24.71 0.92 -0.72
N ALA A 281 24.41 0.51 -1.96
CA ALA A 281 24.64 1.32 -3.15
C ALA A 281 23.54 2.39 -3.40
N ASN A 282 22.39 2.30 -2.71
CA ASN A 282 21.27 3.21 -2.87
C ASN A 282 21.31 4.32 -1.78
N TYR A 283 20.94 3.96 -0.55
CA TYR A 283 20.85 4.92 0.57
C TYR A 283 21.77 4.57 1.74
N SER A 284 22.68 3.64 1.57
CA SER A 284 23.70 3.20 2.55
C SER A 284 23.12 2.38 3.71
N ASN A 285 22.27 2.98 4.50
CA ASN A 285 21.52 2.40 5.61
C ASN A 285 20.26 3.25 5.86
N PRO A 286 19.23 2.69 6.50
CA PRO A 286 17.97 3.39 6.67
C PRO A 286 18.02 4.40 7.82
N PRO A 287 17.10 5.40 7.86
CA PRO A 287 16.93 6.31 8.99
C PRO A 287 16.33 5.59 10.21
N ALA A 288 16.74 5.97 11.41
CA ALA A 288 16.39 5.24 12.62
C ALA A 288 15.02 5.59 13.22
N HIS A 289 14.65 6.88 13.24
CA HIS A 289 13.56 7.38 14.12
C HIS A 289 12.21 6.66 13.91
N GLY A 290 11.69 6.67 12.71
CA GLY A 290 10.37 6.08 12.45
C GLY A 290 10.30 4.58 12.73
N ALA A 291 11.33 3.83 12.36
CA ALA A 291 11.37 2.40 12.65
C ALA A 291 11.58 2.11 14.15
N SER A 292 12.29 2.97 14.88
CA SER A 292 12.39 2.89 16.34
C SER A 292 11.03 3.06 17.01
N VAL A 293 10.20 3.99 16.51
CA VAL A 293 8.81 4.16 16.98
C VAL A 293 8.01 2.89 16.76
N VAL A 294 8.03 2.35 15.55
CA VAL A 294 7.31 1.11 15.21
C VAL A 294 7.78 -0.07 16.07
N ALA A 295 9.08 -0.28 16.18
CA ALA A 295 9.65 -1.36 16.99
C ALA A 295 9.29 -1.22 18.48
N THR A 296 9.32 -0.01 19.02
CA THR A 296 8.94 0.28 20.41
C THR A 296 7.47 -0.08 20.65
N ILE A 297 6.57 0.28 19.75
CA ILE A 297 5.14 -0.05 19.87
C ILE A 297 4.92 -1.56 19.77
N LEU A 298 5.46 -2.20 18.75
CA LEU A 298 5.18 -3.62 18.46
C LEU A 298 5.82 -4.58 19.47
N SER A 299 6.89 -4.20 20.11
CA SER A 299 7.57 -5.01 21.14
C SER A 299 7.09 -4.74 22.59
N ASN A 300 6.17 -3.81 22.77
CA ASN A 300 5.58 -3.49 24.07
C ASN A 300 4.08 -3.80 24.05
N ASP A 301 3.63 -4.78 24.80
CA ASP A 301 2.24 -5.25 24.75
C ASP A 301 1.22 -4.15 25.07
N ALA A 302 1.52 -3.25 26.01
CA ALA A 302 0.62 -2.15 26.37
C ALA A 302 0.51 -1.11 25.23
N LEU A 303 1.64 -0.71 24.62
CA LEU A 303 1.64 0.21 23.49
C LEU A 303 1.02 -0.45 22.25
N ARG A 304 1.30 -1.71 22.01
CA ARG A 304 0.70 -2.47 20.91
C ARG A 304 -0.82 -2.52 21.03
N ALA A 305 -1.36 -2.78 22.23
CA ALA A 305 -2.80 -2.79 22.45
C ALA A 305 -3.45 -1.43 22.14
N ILE A 306 -2.82 -0.32 22.53
CA ILE A 306 -3.28 1.03 22.19
C ILE A 306 -3.28 1.22 20.67
N TRP A 307 -2.20 0.88 19.99
CA TRP A 307 -2.09 0.99 18.55
C TRP A 307 -3.14 0.13 17.81
N GLU A 308 -3.34 -1.11 18.20
CA GLU A 308 -4.35 -1.99 17.59
C GLU A 308 -5.77 -1.43 17.73
N GLN A 309 -6.07 -0.79 18.86
CA GLN A 309 -7.35 -0.09 19.04
C GLN A 309 -7.45 1.14 18.14
N GLU A 310 -6.41 1.97 18.07
CA GLU A 310 -6.38 3.15 17.19
C GLU A 310 -6.54 2.75 15.71
N LEU A 311 -5.90 1.67 15.28
CA LEU A 311 -6.05 1.13 13.91
C LEU A 311 -7.48 0.62 13.67
N THR A 312 -8.08 -0.04 14.64
CA THR A 312 -9.47 -0.48 14.58
C THR A 312 -10.42 0.71 14.46
N ASP A 313 -10.21 1.76 15.22
CA ASP A 313 -11.01 2.98 15.16
C ASP A 313 -10.91 3.67 13.79
N MET A 314 -9.71 3.75 13.22
CA MET A 314 -9.49 4.28 11.86
C MET A 314 -10.23 3.43 10.81
N ARG A 315 -10.12 2.11 10.86
CA ARG A 315 -10.81 1.21 9.94
C ARG A 315 -12.34 1.35 10.04
N GLN A 316 -12.88 1.38 11.23
CA GLN A 316 -14.32 1.53 11.46
C GLN A 316 -14.82 2.90 10.99
N ARG A 317 -14.03 3.95 11.22
CA ARG A 317 -14.36 5.29 10.71
C ARG A 317 -14.43 5.32 9.18
N ILE A 318 -13.47 4.71 8.51
CA ILE A 318 -13.49 4.62 7.04
C ILE A 318 -14.76 3.89 6.56
N GLN A 319 -15.15 2.81 7.22
CA GLN A 319 -16.38 2.08 6.89
C GLN A 319 -17.63 2.96 7.10
N ARG A 320 -17.69 3.75 8.20
CA ARG A 320 -18.77 4.72 8.41
C ARG A 320 -18.80 5.79 7.32
N MET A 321 -17.65 6.28 6.87
CA MET A 321 -17.59 7.28 5.79
C MET A 321 -18.06 6.69 4.46
N ARG A 322 -17.77 5.44 4.16
CA ARG A 322 -18.31 4.74 2.97
C ARG A 322 -19.84 4.70 3.00
N GLN A 323 -20.41 4.30 4.14
CA GLN A 323 -21.86 4.24 4.32
C GLN A 323 -22.48 5.62 4.20
N LEU A 324 -21.92 6.63 4.88
CA LEU A 324 -22.40 8.02 4.82
C LEU A 324 -22.34 8.57 3.39
N PHE A 325 -21.25 8.28 2.66
CA PHE A 325 -21.07 8.73 1.28
C PHE A 325 -22.17 8.18 0.36
N VAL A 326 -22.43 6.89 0.43
CA VAL A 326 -23.46 6.25 -0.39
C VAL A 326 -24.85 6.75 -0.04
N ASN A 327 -25.17 6.85 1.25
CA ASN A 327 -26.47 7.38 1.70
C ASN A 327 -26.67 8.83 1.24
N THR A 328 -25.66 9.68 1.39
CA THR A 328 -25.76 11.10 0.99
C THR A 328 -25.89 11.25 -0.52
N LEU A 329 -25.18 10.44 -1.33
CA LEU A 329 -25.36 10.43 -2.79
C LEU A 329 -26.80 10.09 -3.16
N GLN A 330 -27.40 9.09 -2.51
CA GLN A 330 -28.80 8.72 -2.74
C GLN A 330 -29.75 9.85 -2.32
N GLU A 331 -29.56 10.46 -1.16
CA GLU A 331 -30.36 11.60 -0.67
C GLU A 331 -30.28 12.82 -1.59
N LYS A 332 -29.12 13.07 -2.20
CA LYS A 332 -28.90 14.15 -3.17
C LYS A 332 -29.41 13.83 -4.57
N GLY A 333 -30.00 12.66 -4.78
CA GLY A 333 -30.64 12.27 -6.03
C GLY A 333 -29.70 11.75 -7.11
N ALA A 334 -28.63 11.06 -6.72
CA ALA A 334 -27.77 10.37 -7.69
C ALA A 334 -28.58 9.42 -8.58
N ASN A 335 -28.39 9.53 -9.89
CA ASN A 335 -29.13 8.78 -10.90
C ASN A 335 -28.62 7.37 -11.18
N ARG A 336 -27.62 6.91 -10.42
CA ARG A 336 -27.06 5.57 -10.48
C ARG A 336 -26.74 5.01 -9.09
N ASP A 337 -26.59 3.69 -9.00
CA ASP A 337 -26.27 3.00 -7.75
C ASP A 337 -24.77 3.12 -7.43
N PHE A 338 -24.47 3.56 -6.20
CA PHE A 338 -23.13 3.62 -5.62
C PHE A 338 -22.93 2.63 -4.48
N SER A 339 -23.87 1.70 -4.24
CA SER A 339 -23.81 0.75 -3.11
C SER A 339 -22.58 -0.15 -3.14
N PHE A 340 -21.96 -0.35 -4.31
CA PHE A 340 -20.71 -1.11 -4.45
C PHE A 340 -19.56 -0.52 -3.62
N ILE A 341 -19.56 0.78 -3.33
CA ILE A 341 -18.54 1.47 -2.53
C ILE A 341 -18.51 0.94 -1.09
N ILE A 342 -19.65 0.51 -0.54
CA ILE A 342 -19.73 -0.05 0.83
C ILE A 342 -18.97 -1.37 0.94
N LYS A 343 -18.89 -2.13 -0.16
CA LYS A 343 -18.23 -3.44 -0.21
C LYS A 343 -16.72 -3.36 -0.45
N GLN A 344 -16.20 -2.17 -0.74
CA GLN A 344 -14.77 -1.96 -0.99
C GLN A 344 -14.01 -1.78 0.33
N ASN A 345 -12.71 -2.09 0.32
CA ASN A 345 -11.83 -2.05 1.47
C ASN A 345 -10.76 -0.96 1.36
N GLY A 346 -10.34 -0.45 2.51
CA GLY A 346 -9.21 0.47 2.61
C GLY A 346 -9.56 1.91 2.35
N MET A 347 -8.53 2.71 2.10
CA MET A 347 -8.63 4.17 2.06
C MET A 347 -9.28 4.70 0.78
N PHE A 348 -9.30 3.90 -0.30
CA PHE A 348 -9.75 4.35 -1.61
C PHE A 348 -10.98 3.64 -2.11
N SER A 349 -11.72 4.35 -2.97
CA SER A 349 -12.75 3.77 -3.82
C SER A 349 -12.54 4.18 -5.26
N PHE A 350 -12.84 3.28 -6.17
CA PHE A 350 -13.04 3.58 -7.58
C PHE A 350 -14.50 3.99 -7.75
N SER A 351 -14.75 5.29 -7.96
CA SER A 351 -16.12 5.83 -7.95
C SER A 351 -16.92 5.53 -9.22
N GLY A 352 -16.23 5.11 -10.28
CA GLY A 352 -16.83 4.95 -11.60
C GLY A 352 -17.12 6.29 -12.31
N LEU A 353 -16.60 7.41 -11.80
CA LEU A 353 -16.65 8.70 -12.50
C LEU A 353 -15.69 8.67 -13.70
N THR A 354 -16.14 9.25 -14.81
CA THR A 354 -15.29 9.40 -15.99
C THR A 354 -14.25 10.50 -15.77
N LYS A 355 -13.21 10.53 -16.60
CA LYS A 355 -12.19 11.58 -16.57
C LYS A 355 -12.80 12.97 -16.75
N GLU A 356 -13.78 13.09 -17.65
CA GLU A 356 -14.49 14.34 -17.93
C GLU A 356 -15.27 14.80 -16.69
N GLN A 357 -15.97 13.90 -16.02
CA GLN A 357 -16.68 14.19 -14.78
C GLN A 357 -15.73 14.63 -13.67
N VAL A 358 -14.59 13.97 -13.53
CA VAL A 358 -13.55 14.36 -12.54
C VAL A 358 -12.96 15.75 -12.85
N LEU A 359 -12.75 16.08 -14.11
CA LEU A 359 -12.29 17.41 -14.52
C LEU A 359 -13.34 18.48 -14.18
N ARG A 360 -14.61 18.22 -14.46
CA ARG A 360 -15.72 19.12 -14.09
C ARG A 360 -15.83 19.31 -12.58
N LEU A 361 -15.67 18.26 -11.77
CA LEU A 361 -15.62 18.36 -10.31
C LEU A 361 -14.56 19.37 -9.85
N ARG A 362 -13.36 19.33 -10.44
CA ARG A 362 -12.28 20.25 -10.12
C ARG A 362 -12.57 21.66 -10.57
N GLU A 363 -12.98 21.85 -11.83
CA GLU A 363 -13.12 23.15 -12.46
C GLU A 363 -14.35 23.92 -11.93
N GLU A 364 -15.49 23.23 -11.82
CA GLU A 364 -16.77 23.85 -11.45
C GLU A 364 -16.96 23.92 -9.92
N PHE A 365 -16.46 22.91 -9.16
CA PHE A 365 -16.79 22.74 -7.74
C PHE A 365 -15.58 22.77 -6.79
N GLY A 366 -14.34 22.84 -7.29
CA GLY A 366 -13.15 22.80 -6.43
C GLY A 366 -12.93 21.43 -5.74
N VAL A 367 -13.48 20.36 -6.29
CA VAL A 367 -13.31 19.00 -5.77
C VAL A 367 -12.20 18.31 -6.55
N TYR A 368 -11.14 17.96 -5.85
CA TYR A 368 -9.92 17.35 -6.41
C TYR A 368 -9.91 15.85 -6.18
N ALA A 369 -10.07 15.08 -7.24
CA ALA A 369 -9.95 13.63 -7.27
C ALA A 369 -8.97 13.22 -8.37
N VAL A 370 -8.46 11.99 -8.31
CA VAL A 370 -7.57 11.47 -9.36
C VAL A 370 -8.37 11.23 -10.64
N ALA A 371 -7.81 11.58 -11.80
CA ALA A 371 -8.47 11.50 -13.10
C ALA A 371 -9.05 10.10 -13.45
N SER A 372 -8.54 9.05 -12.81
CA SER A 372 -9.05 7.68 -12.93
C SER A 372 -10.40 7.45 -12.22
N GLY A 373 -10.93 8.43 -11.49
CA GLY A 373 -12.12 8.27 -10.66
C GLY A 373 -11.84 7.74 -9.24
N ARG A 374 -10.56 7.60 -8.86
CA ARG A 374 -10.21 7.23 -7.49
C ARG A 374 -10.50 8.37 -6.52
N VAL A 375 -11.21 8.07 -5.44
CA VAL A 375 -11.47 8.99 -4.33
C VAL A 375 -10.91 8.44 -3.03
N ASN A 376 -10.38 9.33 -2.19
CA ASN A 376 -9.90 8.98 -0.84
C ASN A 376 -11.05 9.03 0.17
N VAL A 377 -11.66 7.89 0.46
CA VAL A 377 -12.74 7.77 1.44
C VAL A 377 -12.25 8.08 2.85
N ALA A 378 -11.02 7.74 3.17
CA ALA A 378 -10.39 8.01 4.47
C ALA A 378 -10.19 9.52 4.73
N GLY A 379 -10.27 10.34 3.70
CA GLY A 379 -10.20 11.81 3.82
C GLY A 379 -11.55 12.50 3.89
N MET A 380 -12.65 11.76 3.80
CA MET A 380 -14.00 12.30 3.93
C MET A 380 -14.31 12.66 5.39
N THR A 381 -15.12 13.70 5.58
CA THR A 381 -15.61 14.12 6.90
C THR A 381 -17.11 14.35 6.83
N PRO A 382 -17.85 14.29 7.95
CA PRO A 382 -19.27 14.65 7.95
C PRO A 382 -19.53 16.05 7.38
N ASP A 383 -18.65 17.01 7.66
CA ASP A 383 -18.80 18.41 7.25
C ASP A 383 -18.65 18.63 5.74
N ASN A 384 -17.77 17.86 5.07
CA ASN A 384 -17.55 17.98 3.62
C ASN A 384 -18.40 17.02 2.78
N MET A 385 -19.18 16.14 3.42
CA MET A 385 -19.92 15.09 2.74
C MET A 385 -21.04 15.63 1.83
N ALA A 386 -21.86 16.53 2.34
CA ALA A 386 -22.96 17.09 1.55
C ALA A 386 -22.47 17.90 0.33
N PRO A 387 -21.52 18.85 0.46
CA PRO A 387 -20.95 19.54 -0.70
C PRO A 387 -20.30 18.61 -1.72
N LEU A 388 -19.58 17.60 -1.26
CA LEU A 388 -18.95 16.60 -2.13
C LEU A 388 -20.00 15.84 -2.96
N CYS A 389 -21.05 15.34 -2.30
CA CYS A 389 -22.10 14.57 -2.96
C CYS A 389 -22.95 15.44 -3.92
N GLU A 390 -23.22 16.68 -3.57
CA GLU A 390 -23.89 17.65 -4.45
C GLU A 390 -23.07 17.89 -5.73
N ALA A 391 -21.76 18.09 -5.59
CA ALA A 391 -20.87 18.27 -6.72
C ALA A 391 -20.83 17.02 -7.62
N ILE A 392 -20.78 15.81 -7.02
CA ILE A 392 -20.79 14.56 -7.78
C ILE A 392 -22.11 14.43 -8.55
N VAL A 393 -23.25 14.63 -7.90
CA VAL A 393 -24.56 14.53 -8.56
C VAL A 393 -24.68 15.52 -9.72
N ALA A 394 -24.13 16.73 -9.59
CA ALA A 394 -24.16 17.75 -10.63
C ALA A 394 -23.36 17.39 -11.89
N VAL A 395 -22.39 16.48 -11.79
CA VAL A 395 -21.57 16.06 -12.95
C VAL A 395 -21.98 14.70 -13.51
N LEU A 396 -22.91 13.96 -12.86
CA LEU A 396 -23.43 12.71 -13.36
C LEU A 396 -24.35 12.92 -14.57
#